data_65711f555a303eb6b9b2601734ff3b6b
#
_entry.id   65711f555a303eb6b9b2601734ff3b6b
#
_cell.length_a   1.000
_cell.length_b   1.000
_cell.length_c   1.000
_cell.angle_alpha   90.00
_cell.angle_beta   90.00
_cell.angle_gamma   90.00
#
_symmetry.space_group_name_H-M   'P 1'
#
loop_
_entity.id
_entity.type
_entity.pdbx_description
1 polymer ?
#
loop_
_entity_poly.entity_id
_entity_poly.type
_entity_poly.pdbx_seq_one_letter_code
_entity_poly.pdbx_strand_id
1 'polypeptide(L)'
;NGEKVTAQAVNGFVPIERKWRKGDKVELNLPMEVRYSKAIDKVEADRNRICITRGPIVFCAEEVDNAHDVATYFVSDSNMGATTMGAFSSGVMSGIPYIKQGCSALTGDEAATSTLTLVPYYAWNNRGDYAAMNVWFARDKATAIAGRDKVAKLPVKTKNFANKVATAKAGQQRKYHDGQ
;
A
#
# COMPACT_ATOMS: atom_id res chain seq x y z
N ASN A 1 -18.16 17.66 24.09
CA ASN A 1 -18.92 18.92 24.21
C ASN A 1 -18.06 20.15 23.83
N GLY A 2 -17.06 19.97 22.95
CA GLY A 2 -16.20 21.05 22.46
C GLY A 2 -15.04 21.45 23.37
N GLU A 3 -14.98 20.93 24.58
CA GLU A 3 -13.88 21.17 25.52
C GLU A 3 -12.75 20.18 25.28
N LYS A 4 -11.51 20.68 25.11
CA LYS A 4 -10.32 19.84 24.86
C LYS A 4 -9.95 19.08 26.14
N VAL A 5 -9.87 17.76 26.04
CA VAL A 5 -9.41 16.90 27.11
C VAL A 5 -7.89 16.71 26.99
N THR A 6 -7.15 17.03 28.06
CA THR A 6 -5.70 16.86 28.18
C THR A 6 -5.35 15.70 29.15
N ALA A 7 -6.02 14.57 29.01
CA ALA A 7 -5.74 13.40 29.82
C ALA A 7 -4.51 12.63 29.28
N GLN A 8 -3.68 12.12 30.19
CA GLN A 8 -2.55 11.26 29.83
C GLN A 8 -3.01 9.80 29.69
N ALA A 9 -2.38 9.07 28.78
CA ALA A 9 -2.64 7.64 28.65
C ALA A 9 -2.06 6.87 29.84
N VAL A 10 -2.87 6.00 30.42
CA VAL A 10 -2.47 5.07 31.50
C VAL A 10 -2.72 3.65 31.00
N ASN A 11 -1.69 2.83 30.93
CA ASN A 11 -1.77 1.44 30.42
C ASN A 11 -2.43 1.33 29.02
N GLY A 12 -2.19 2.30 28.15
CA GLY A 12 -2.75 2.32 26.78
C GLY A 12 -4.18 2.89 26.68
N PHE A 13 -4.78 3.34 27.77
CA PHE A 13 -6.09 3.95 27.81
C PHE A 13 -6.02 5.42 28.21
N VAL A 14 -6.91 6.23 27.68
CA VAL A 14 -7.10 7.64 28.10
C VAL A 14 -8.33 7.70 29.00
N PRO A 15 -8.18 7.75 30.34
CA PRO A 15 -9.31 7.84 31.23
C PRO A 15 -9.91 9.26 31.17
N ILE A 16 -11.23 9.34 31.05
CA ILE A 16 -11.98 10.60 31.13
C ILE A 16 -12.97 10.47 32.28
N GLU A 17 -12.63 11.06 33.42
CA GLU A 17 -13.45 11.04 34.62
C GLU A 17 -14.33 12.29 34.68
N ARG A 18 -15.65 12.10 34.63
CA ARG A 18 -16.66 13.18 34.72
C ARG A 18 -18.05 12.63 35.02
N LYS A 19 -18.98 13.50 35.39
CA LYS A 19 -20.39 13.16 35.44
C LYS A 19 -20.99 13.18 34.03
N TRP A 20 -21.25 11.99 33.47
CA TRP A 20 -21.83 11.82 32.15
C TRP A 20 -23.33 12.13 32.15
N ARG A 21 -23.78 12.83 31.09
CA ARG A 21 -25.18 13.17 30.85
C ARG A 21 -25.59 12.67 29.48
N LYS A 22 -26.90 12.40 29.34
CA LYS A 22 -27.49 12.08 28.02
C LYS A 22 -27.20 13.22 27.03
N GLY A 23 -26.57 12.88 25.89
CA GLY A 23 -26.23 13.86 24.85
C GLY A 23 -24.75 14.35 24.94
N ASP A 24 -23.97 13.95 25.93
CA ASP A 24 -22.54 14.23 25.94
C ASP A 24 -21.85 13.58 24.72
N LYS A 25 -20.94 14.33 24.10
CA LYS A 25 -20.16 13.89 22.93
C LYS A 25 -18.68 13.85 23.26
N VAL A 26 -18.03 12.78 22.86
CA VAL A 26 -16.58 12.65 22.84
C VAL A 26 -16.14 12.61 21.38
N GLU A 27 -15.24 13.51 20.99
CA GLU A 27 -14.65 13.57 19.66
C GLU A 27 -13.19 13.15 19.76
N LEU A 28 -12.82 12.11 19.02
CA LEU A 28 -11.44 11.64 18.91
C LEU A 28 -10.93 11.97 17.51
N ASN A 29 -9.92 12.81 17.44
CA ASN A 29 -9.22 13.10 16.18
C ASN A 29 -7.93 12.27 16.11
N LEU A 30 -7.89 11.34 15.16
CA LEU A 30 -6.71 10.51 14.86
C LEU A 30 -6.03 11.05 13.61
N PRO A 31 -4.83 11.63 13.70
CA PRO A 31 -4.10 12.12 12.54
C PRO A 31 -3.82 10.97 11.55
N MET A 32 -4.24 11.17 10.29
CA MET A 32 -4.04 10.21 9.20
C MET A 32 -2.92 10.71 8.28
N GLU A 33 -1.71 10.80 8.81
CA GLU A 33 -0.52 11.25 8.07
C GLU A 33 0.07 10.10 7.24
N VAL A 34 0.68 10.46 6.10
CA VAL A 34 1.50 9.54 5.32
C VAL A 34 2.83 9.34 6.04
N ARG A 35 3.21 8.08 6.24
CA ARG A 35 4.43 7.68 6.93
C ARG A 35 5.21 6.67 6.10
N TYR A 36 6.52 6.69 6.27
CA TYR A 36 7.47 5.80 5.61
C TYR A 36 8.10 4.88 6.66
N SER A 37 7.70 3.63 6.64
CA SER A 37 8.16 2.63 7.61
C SER A 37 9.26 1.77 7.02
N LYS A 38 10.28 1.47 7.80
CA LYS A 38 11.38 0.56 7.45
C LYS A 38 11.19 -0.74 8.24
N ALA A 39 11.54 -1.86 7.62
CA ALA A 39 11.67 -3.11 8.35
C ALA A 39 12.88 -3.06 9.29
N ILE A 40 12.87 -3.88 10.33
CA ILE A 40 14.05 -4.09 11.17
C ILE A 40 15.13 -4.81 10.36
N ASP A 41 16.41 -4.59 10.68
CA ASP A 41 17.56 -5.11 9.91
C ASP A 41 17.61 -6.63 9.79
N LYS A 42 16.93 -7.34 10.70
CA LYS A 42 16.80 -8.81 10.66
C LYS A 42 15.97 -9.32 9.48
N VAL A 43 15.11 -8.48 8.90
CA VAL A 43 14.31 -8.82 7.71
C VAL A 43 15.10 -8.51 6.45
N GLU A 44 15.93 -9.44 6.01
CA GLU A 44 16.86 -9.26 4.89
C GLU A 44 16.17 -8.90 3.57
N ALA A 45 14.99 -9.45 3.33
CA ALA A 45 14.23 -9.20 2.11
C ALA A 45 13.83 -7.73 1.93
N ASP A 46 13.67 -7.01 3.04
CA ASP A 46 13.20 -5.63 3.07
C ASP A 46 14.30 -4.61 3.42
N ARG A 47 15.57 -5.05 3.44
CA ARG A 47 16.69 -4.14 3.62
C ARG A 47 16.68 -3.06 2.54
N ASN A 48 16.91 -1.82 2.98
CA ASN A 48 16.90 -0.63 2.14
C ASN A 48 15.58 -0.43 1.36
N ARG A 49 14.47 -0.85 1.97
CA ARG A 49 13.11 -0.67 1.46
C ARG A 49 12.26 0.09 2.45
N ILE A 50 11.20 0.67 1.94
CA ILE A 50 10.17 1.34 2.74
C ILE A 50 8.79 0.82 2.37
N CYS A 51 7.92 0.82 3.36
CA CYS A 51 6.49 0.66 3.20
C CYS A 51 5.81 2.01 3.46
N ILE A 52 4.81 2.36 2.65
CA ILE A 52 4.07 3.61 2.78
C ILE A 52 2.74 3.31 3.47
N THR A 53 2.49 4.04 4.55
CA THR A 53 1.27 3.90 5.35
C THR A 53 0.57 5.25 5.51
N ARG A 54 -0.73 5.23 5.76
CA ARG A 54 -1.50 6.41 6.16
C ARG A 54 -2.34 6.06 7.37
N GLY A 55 -1.98 6.62 8.52
CA GLY A 55 -2.50 6.13 9.79
C GLY A 55 -2.19 4.64 9.96
N PRO A 56 -3.18 3.78 10.28
CA PRO A 56 -2.99 2.34 10.43
C PRO A 56 -3.05 1.57 9.09
N ILE A 57 -3.33 2.25 7.97
CA ILE A 57 -3.55 1.60 6.68
C ILE A 57 -2.23 1.51 5.92
N VAL A 58 -1.88 0.29 5.49
CA VAL A 58 -0.78 0.03 4.56
C VAL A 58 -1.26 0.29 3.14
N PHE A 59 -0.39 0.88 2.31
CA PHE A 59 -0.65 1.12 0.90
C PHE A 59 0.28 0.27 0.03
N CYS A 60 -0.23 -0.16 -1.12
CA CYS A 60 0.50 -0.94 -2.11
C CYS A 60 0.34 -0.35 -3.51
N ALA A 61 1.29 -0.63 -4.38
CA ALA A 61 1.18 -0.35 -5.80
C ALA A 61 0.64 -1.57 -6.54
N GLU A 62 -0.30 -1.36 -7.45
CA GLU A 62 -0.74 -2.36 -8.41
C GLU A 62 -0.32 -1.95 -9.82
N GLU A 63 0.04 -2.92 -10.64
CA GLU A 63 0.47 -2.69 -12.00
C GLU A 63 -0.61 -1.99 -12.86
N VAL A 64 -1.89 -2.24 -12.56
CA VAL A 64 -3.01 -1.64 -13.29
C VAL A 64 -3.08 -0.10 -13.17
N ASP A 65 -2.46 0.48 -12.13
CA ASP A 65 -2.44 1.92 -11.88
C ASP A 65 -1.12 2.58 -12.26
N ASN A 66 -0.12 1.80 -12.65
CA ASN A 66 1.24 2.26 -12.78
C ASN A 66 1.82 1.94 -14.17
N ALA A 67 2.59 2.87 -14.73
CA ALA A 67 3.09 2.77 -16.10
C ALA A 67 4.22 1.74 -16.29
N HIS A 68 4.87 1.34 -15.20
CA HIS A 68 6.01 0.41 -15.19
C HIS A 68 5.74 -0.75 -14.25
N ASP A 69 6.51 -1.83 -14.40
CA ASP A 69 6.53 -2.93 -13.41
C ASP A 69 6.74 -2.37 -12.01
N VAL A 70 5.85 -2.69 -11.10
CA VAL A 70 5.86 -2.18 -9.72
C VAL A 70 7.12 -2.52 -8.93
N ALA A 71 7.90 -3.51 -9.37
CA ALA A 71 9.20 -3.86 -8.80
C ALA A 71 10.31 -2.87 -9.18
N THR A 72 10.12 -2.05 -10.22
CA THR A 72 11.13 -1.13 -10.76
C THR A 72 11.11 0.24 -10.10
N TYR A 73 10.10 0.55 -9.31
CA TYR A 73 9.99 1.84 -8.64
C TYR A 73 10.85 1.92 -7.39
N PHE A 74 11.42 3.10 -7.17
CA PHE A 74 12.11 3.41 -5.92
C PHE A 74 11.80 4.82 -5.43
N VAL A 75 11.72 4.97 -4.11
CA VAL A 75 11.42 6.22 -3.42
C VAL A 75 12.64 6.62 -2.60
N SER A 76 13.46 7.54 -3.14
CA SER A 76 14.63 8.06 -2.44
C SER A 76 14.23 8.99 -1.29
N ASP A 77 15.16 9.28 -0.41
CA ASP A 77 14.91 10.19 0.71
C ASP A 77 14.46 11.59 0.24
N SER A 78 14.95 12.05 -0.92
CA SER A 78 14.53 13.32 -1.53
C SER A 78 13.09 13.30 -2.07
N ASN A 79 12.53 12.13 -2.33
CA ASN A 79 11.15 11.98 -2.79
C ASN A 79 10.15 11.78 -1.63
N MET A 80 10.63 11.49 -0.42
CA MET A 80 9.74 11.34 0.74
C MET A 80 9.00 12.64 1.02
N GLY A 81 7.69 12.54 1.25
CA GLY A 81 6.80 13.70 1.41
C GLY A 81 6.23 14.27 0.11
N ALA A 82 6.79 13.92 -1.06
CA ALA A 82 6.21 14.32 -2.36
C ALA A 82 4.95 13.50 -2.66
N THR A 83 3.88 13.74 -1.89
CA THR A 83 2.62 13.00 -1.98
C THR A 83 1.44 13.90 -2.28
N THR A 84 0.51 13.41 -3.09
CA THR A 84 -0.84 13.96 -3.22
C THR A 84 -1.87 12.86 -2.97
N MET A 85 -3.05 13.22 -2.49
CA MET A 85 -4.12 12.27 -2.18
C MET A 85 -5.36 12.58 -2.99
N GLY A 86 -6.10 11.53 -3.33
CA GLY A 86 -7.40 11.60 -3.97
C GLY A 86 -8.23 10.37 -3.65
N ALA A 87 -9.34 10.23 -4.34
CA ALA A 87 -10.18 9.04 -4.31
C ALA A 87 -10.61 8.70 -5.73
N PHE A 88 -10.80 7.41 -6.01
CA PHE A 88 -11.34 6.97 -7.28
C PHE A 88 -12.80 7.43 -7.41
N SER A 89 -13.17 7.93 -8.59
CA SER A 89 -14.51 8.50 -8.84
C SER A 89 -15.51 7.49 -9.41
N SER A 90 -15.05 6.31 -9.84
CA SER A 90 -15.90 5.33 -10.53
C SER A 90 -15.40 3.89 -10.39
N GLY A 91 -16.22 2.95 -10.87
CA GLY A 91 -15.91 1.52 -10.83
C GLY A 91 -15.92 0.92 -9.43
N VAL A 92 -15.37 -0.28 -9.31
CA VAL A 92 -15.29 -1.02 -8.03
C VAL A 92 -14.44 -0.32 -6.97
N MET A 93 -13.59 0.63 -7.38
CA MET A 93 -12.75 1.41 -6.49
C MET A 93 -13.38 2.76 -6.10
N SER A 94 -14.62 3.05 -6.52
CA SER A 94 -15.28 4.33 -6.22
C SER A 94 -15.28 4.64 -4.73
N GLY A 95 -14.79 5.83 -4.36
CA GLY A 95 -14.63 6.26 -2.97
C GLY A 95 -13.38 5.72 -2.26
N ILE A 96 -12.67 4.75 -2.83
CA ILE A 96 -11.41 4.24 -2.25
C ILE A 96 -10.33 5.32 -2.40
N PRO A 97 -9.64 5.70 -1.32
CA PRO A 97 -8.57 6.68 -1.39
C PRO A 97 -7.34 6.11 -2.10
N TYR A 98 -6.60 6.98 -2.79
CA TYR A 98 -5.26 6.65 -3.30
C TYR A 98 -4.23 7.70 -2.85
N ILE A 99 -2.97 7.31 -2.87
CA ILE A 99 -1.81 8.20 -2.71
C ILE A 99 -1.03 8.19 -4.02
N LYS A 100 -0.72 9.37 -4.55
CA LYS A 100 0.29 9.53 -5.60
C LYS A 100 1.60 9.95 -4.93
N GLN A 101 2.62 9.12 -5.06
CA GLN A 101 3.95 9.32 -4.50
C GLN A 101 4.94 9.67 -5.61
N GLY A 102 5.60 10.83 -5.51
CA GLY A 102 6.73 11.17 -6.38
C GLY A 102 7.89 10.17 -6.16
N CYS A 103 8.45 9.65 -7.23
CA CYS A 103 9.45 8.59 -7.18
C CYS A 103 10.31 8.58 -8.45
N SER A 104 11.15 7.58 -8.56
CA SER A 104 11.81 7.21 -9.81
C SER A 104 11.43 5.79 -10.23
N ALA A 105 11.44 5.51 -11.52
CA ALA A 105 11.26 4.17 -12.07
C ALA A 105 12.43 3.79 -12.97
N LEU A 106 12.80 2.52 -12.97
CA LEU A 106 13.82 1.99 -13.88
C LEU A 106 13.24 1.83 -15.29
N THR A 107 13.99 2.31 -16.28
CA THR A 107 13.79 2.03 -17.69
C THR A 107 15.08 1.39 -18.19
N GLY A 108 15.10 0.06 -18.29
CA GLY A 108 16.36 -0.68 -18.37
C GLY A 108 17.18 -0.49 -17.09
N ASP A 109 18.42 -0.05 -17.22
CA ASP A 109 19.30 0.27 -16.10
C ASP A 109 19.35 1.78 -15.79
N GLU A 110 18.60 2.58 -16.53
CA GLU A 110 18.46 4.01 -16.25
C GLU A 110 17.27 4.29 -15.35
N ALA A 111 17.27 5.45 -14.71
CA ALA A 111 16.19 5.89 -13.83
C ALA A 111 15.57 7.19 -14.35
N ALA A 112 14.26 7.24 -14.43
CA ALA A 112 13.49 8.43 -14.79
C ALA A 112 12.56 8.83 -13.64
N THR A 113 12.30 10.14 -13.54
CA THR A 113 11.29 10.68 -12.62
C THR A 113 9.92 10.11 -12.96
N SER A 114 9.20 9.67 -11.97
CA SER A 114 7.90 9.04 -12.13
C SER A 114 6.97 9.31 -10.95
N THR A 115 5.75 8.87 -11.07
CA THR A 115 4.74 8.90 -10.01
C THR A 115 4.20 7.51 -9.78
N LEU A 116 4.21 7.07 -8.53
CA LEU A 116 3.67 5.79 -8.09
C LEU A 116 2.27 6.01 -7.52
N THR A 117 1.28 5.38 -8.11
CA THR A 117 -0.09 5.36 -7.59
C THR A 117 -0.24 4.19 -6.62
N LEU A 118 -0.67 4.50 -5.40
CA LEU A 118 -0.80 3.55 -4.30
C LEU A 118 -2.25 3.45 -3.86
N VAL A 119 -2.71 2.24 -3.63
CA VAL A 119 -4.04 1.94 -3.09
C VAL A 119 -3.94 1.29 -1.72
N PRO A 120 -4.97 1.40 -0.86
CA PRO A 120 -4.99 0.67 0.40
C PRO A 120 -4.84 -0.83 0.18
N TYR A 121 -4.02 -1.49 1.00
CA TYR A 121 -3.78 -2.93 0.87
C TYR A 121 -5.06 -3.77 0.92
N TYR A 122 -6.09 -3.35 1.65
CA TYR A 122 -7.38 -4.05 1.69
C TYR A 122 -8.15 -3.99 0.37
N ALA A 123 -7.80 -3.07 -0.52
CA ALA A 123 -8.51 -2.82 -1.78
C ALA A 123 -7.78 -3.39 -3.01
N TRP A 124 -6.63 -4.05 -2.84
CA TRP A 124 -5.90 -4.61 -3.96
C TRP A 124 -6.60 -5.85 -4.57
N ASN A 125 -6.27 -6.15 -5.83
CA ASN A 125 -6.78 -7.31 -6.60
C ASN A 125 -8.30 -7.32 -6.82
N ASN A 126 -8.94 -6.15 -6.82
CA ASN A 126 -10.38 -6.01 -7.05
C ASN A 126 -10.74 -5.62 -8.49
N ARG A 127 -9.74 -5.35 -9.36
CA ARG A 127 -9.92 -4.75 -10.68
C ARG A 127 -9.59 -5.67 -11.85
N GLY A 128 -9.80 -6.95 -11.71
CA GLY A 128 -9.65 -7.91 -12.80
C GLY A 128 -8.32 -8.65 -12.77
N ASP A 129 -7.78 -8.96 -13.95
CA ASP A 129 -6.73 -9.93 -14.15
C ASP A 129 -5.46 -9.63 -13.34
N TYR A 130 -4.84 -10.72 -12.85
CA TYR A 130 -3.63 -10.76 -12.04
C TYR A 130 -2.58 -9.72 -12.40
N ALA A 131 -2.63 -8.57 -11.75
CA ALA A 131 -1.59 -7.56 -11.83
C ALA A 131 -0.56 -7.80 -10.73
N ALA A 132 0.71 -7.54 -11.02
CA ALA A 132 1.74 -7.53 -9.99
C ALA A 132 1.43 -6.46 -8.93
N MET A 133 1.80 -6.75 -7.69
CA MET A 133 1.59 -5.84 -6.56
C MET A 133 2.86 -5.74 -5.73
N ASN A 134 3.16 -4.54 -5.22
CA ASN A 134 4.29 -4.30 -4.34
C ASN A 134 3.91 -3.43 -3.14
N VAL A 135 4.41 -3.78 -1.95
CA VAL A 135 4.25 -3.03 -0.69
C VAL A 135 5.57 -2.37 -0.28
N TRP A 136 6.71 -3.04 -0.54
CA TRP A 136 8.02 -2.61 -0.13
C TRP A 136 8.81 -2.04 -1.30
N PHE A 137 8.97 -0.73 -1.31
CA PHE A 137 9.66 0.01 -2.38
C PHE A 137 11.13 0.21 -2.04
N ALA A 138 12.01 0.00 -3.01
CA ALA A 138 13.42 0.30 -2.88
C ALA A 138 13.64 1.79 -2.54
N ARG A 139 14.73 2.11 -1.84
CA ARG A 139 15.10 3.50 -1.51
C ARG A 139 16.12 4.08 -2.47
N ASP A 140 16.72 3.25 -3.31
CA ASP A 140 17.68 3.69 -4.31
C ASP A 140 17.64 2.80 -5.55
N LYS A 141 18.33 3.27 -6.60
CA LYS A 141 18.43 2.62 -7.89
C LYS A 141 19.07 1.22 -7.79
N ALA A 142 20.11 1.05 -6.98
CA ALA A 142 20.83 -0.23 -6.86
C ALA A 142 19.92 -1.31 -6.23
N THR A 143 19.18 -0.95 -5.19
CA THR A 143 18.21 -1.85 -4.54
C THR A 143 17.06 -2.19 -5.47
N ALA A 144 16.60 -1.25 -6.31
CA ALA A 144 15.56 -1.50 -7.30
C ALA A 144 16.05 -2.48 -8.38
N ILE A 145 17.26 -2.28 -8.93
CA ILE A 145 17.88 -3.18 -9.90
C ILE A 145 18.00 -4.60 -9.31
N ALA A 146 18.55 -4.73 -8.11
CA ALA A 146 18.70 -6.03 -7.44
C ALA A 146 17.35 -6.73 -7.22
N GLY A 147 16.31 -5.97 -6.89
CA GLY A 147 14.93 -6.48 -6.73
C GLY A 147 14.36 -6.99 -8.05
N ARG A 148 14.42 -6.19 -9.11
CA ARG A 148 14.00 -6.55 -10.47
C ARG A 148 14.70 -7.84 -10.94
N ASP A 149 16.02 -7.92 -10.80
CA ASP A 149 16.80 -9.05 -11.26
C ASP A 149 16.53 -10.32 -10.45
N LYS A 150 16.18 -10.18 -9.17
CA LYS A 150 15.73 -11.31 -8.35
C LYS A 150 14.39 -11.86 -8.85
N VAL A 151 13.44 -10.99 -9.16
CA VAL A 151 12.14 -11.41 -9.71
C VAL A 151 12.29 -12.07 -11.06
N ALA A 152 13.17 -11.55 -11.93
CA ALA A 152 13.45 -12.13 -13.24
C ALA A 152 14.03 -13.55 -13.16
N LYS A 153 14.73 -13.89 -12.08
CA LYS A 153 15.33 -15.22 -11.84
C LYS A 153 14.38 -16.22 -11.19
N LEU A 154 13.14 -15.81 -10.83
CA LEU A 154 12.18 -16.76 -10.28
C LEU A 154 11.85 -17.86 -11.31
N PRO A 155 11.74 -19.12 -10.85
CA PRO A 155 11.48 -20.24 -11.77
C PRO A 155 10.18 -20.04 -12.55
N VAL A 156 10.19 -20.40 -13.83
CA VAL A 156 9.02 -20.31 -14.75
C VAL A 156 7.78 -21.04 -14.21
N LYS A 157 7.94 -21.98 -13.27
CA LYS A 157 6.83 -22.64 -12.55
C LYS A 157 5.87 -21.66 -11.88
N THR A 158 6.36 -20.50 -11.41
CA THR A 158 5.53 -19.45 -10.80
C THR A 158 4.67 -18.75 -11.86
N LYS A 159 5.23 -18.50 -13.05
CA LYS A 159 4.47 -17.96 -14.20
C LYS A 159 3.43 -18.97 -14.69
N ASN A 160 3.77 -20.27 -14.74
CA ASN A 160 2.84 -21.31 -15.14
C ASN A 160 1.71 -21.55 -14.11
N PHE A 161 1.96 -21.29 -12.83
CA PHE A 161 0.92 -21.34 -11.81
C PHE A 161 -0.08 -20.19 -12.01
N ALA A 162 0.40 -18.98 -12.20
CA ALA A 162 -0.45 -17.83 -12.50
C ALA A 162 -1.27 -18.06 -13.78
N ASN A 163 -0.64 -18.55 -14.86
CA ASN A 163 -1.33 -18.89 -16.10
C ASN A 163 -2.34 -20.04 -15.93
N LYS A 164 -2.02 -21.07 -15.14
CA LYS A 164 -2.98 -22.16 -14.84
C LYS A 164 -4.17 -21.67 -14.04
N VAL A 165 -3.96 -20.77 -13.08
CA VAL A 165 -5.04 -20.18 -12.29
C VAL A 165 -5.89 -19.25 -13.16
N ALA A 166 -5.29 -18.46 -14.07
CA ALA A 166 -6.00 -17.63 -15.02
C ALA A 166 -6.84 -18.47 -16.01
N THR A 167 -6.26 -19.55 -16.55
CA THR A 167 -6.95 -20.48 -17.46
C THR A 167 -8.08 -21.24 -16.73
N ALA A 168 -7.87 -21.65 -15.52
CA ALA A 168 -8.90 -22.29 -14.70
C ALA A 168 -10.07 -21.33 -14.38
N LYS A 169 -9.80 -20.05 -14.15
CA LYS A 169 -10.85 -19.04 -13.94
C LYS A 169 -11.65 -18.70 -15.20
N ALA A 170 -11.01 -18.70 -16.36
CA ALA A 170 -11.70 -18.49 -17.64
C ALA A 170 -12.64 -19.66 -18.01
N GLY A 171 -12.35 -20.88 -17.53
CA GLY A 171 -13.16 -22.08 -17.79
C GLY A 171 -14.13 -22.48 -16.67
N GLN A 172 -13.97 -21.93 -15.48
CA GLN A 172 -14.82 -22.24 -14.34
C GLN A 172 -15.38 -20.95 -13.77
N GLN A 173 -16.66 -20.65 -14.08
CA GLN A 173 -17.44 -19.80 -13.19
C GLN A 173 -17.36 -20.46 -11.78
N ARG A 174 -16.62 -19.85 -10.88
CA ARG A 174 -16.65 -20.24 -9.48
C ARG A 174 -18.08 -20.08 -9.01
N LYS A 175 -18.79 -21.16 -8.81
CA LYS A 175 -19.91 -21.18 -7.89
C LYS A 175 -19.32 -20.86 -6.53
N TYR A 176 -19.41 -19.61 -6.09
CA TYR A 176 -19.33 -19.31 -4.69
C TYR A 176 -20.45 -20.11 -4.05
N HIS A 177 -20.14 -21.06 -3.22
CA HIS A 177 -21.10 -21.57 -2.28
C HIS A 177 -21.48 -20.38 -1.40
N ASP A 178 -22.68 -19.84 -1.62
CA ASP A 178 -23.36 -19.07 -0.62
C ASP A 178 -23.38 -19.94 0.62
N GLY A 179 -22.67 -19.51 1.66
CA GLY A 179 -22.52 -20.28 2.88
C GLY A 179 -23.91 -20.50 3.49
N GLN A 180 -24.21 -21.75 3.70
CA GLN A 180 -25.13 -22.17 4.73
C GLN A 180 -24.38 -22.25 6.04
#